data_50372d99610f80112e743adf43e9fa81
#
_entry.id   50372d99610f80112e743adf43e9fa81
#
_cell.length_a   1.000
_cell.length_b   1.000
_cell.length_c   1.000
_cell.angle_alpha   90.00
_cell.angle_beta   90.00
_cell.angle_gamma   90.00
#
_symmetry.space_group_name_H-M   'P 1'
#
loop_
_entity.id
_entity.type
_entity.pdbx_description
1 polymer ?
#
loop_
_entity_poly.entity_id
_entity_poly.type
_entity_poly.pdbx_seq_one_letter_code
_entity_poly.pdbx_strand_id
1 'polypeptide(L)'
;VDSAALADATGLKCSKVYSELCIKNLDVVENAIKSGDTAICCEQQSSIFDEIAADIDKDSPVVFDIRDRAGWTVDKKTVVPKMAALTAEALMEKPIQKTKDVTSQGRCLIFGDCESVLEAAQILQETLSVTALLDPKDGDEILNVNGFDVVLGKIKNAKGSFGNFTIVFDNLQELVPSGRGPFKWTHAQDGATSACDIILDLSKDDALFPASEKRDGYIRADVGQKTKFTSAILNASQLQGTFEKSLYIKYEASICAHSRAEKPACSNCINVCPTGAILSSGETVTIDPGICAGCGACA
;
A
#
# COMPACT_ATOMS: atom_id res chain seq x y z
N VAL A 1 23.55 23.35 -20.62
CA VAL A 1 24.31 22.90 -19.44
C VAL A 1 25.78 23.28 -19.65
N ASP A 2 26.37 23.88 -18.64
CA ASP A 2 27.83 24.11 -18.60
C ASP A 2 28.47 22.93 -17.84
N SER A 3 29.05 21.99 -18.58
CA SER A 3 29.62 20.77 -18.01
C SER A 3 30.89 21.06 -17.16
N ALA A 4 31.64 22.09 -17.47
CA ALA A 4 32.83 22.46 -16.69
C ALA A 4 32.40 23.03 -15.32
N ALA A 5 31.44 23.97 -15.33
CA ALA A 5 30.92 24.53 -14.08
C ALA A 5 30.22 23.48 -13.22
N LEU A 6 29.54 22.48 -13.83
CA LEU A 6 28.96 21.35 -13.08
C LEU A 6 30.03 20.44 -12.48
N ALA A 7 31.13 20.17 -13.22
CA ALA A 7 32.25 19.39 -12.73
C ALA A 7 32.90 20.07 -11.52
N ASP A 8 33.14 21.37 -11.60
CA ASP A 8 33.70 22.14 -10.48
C ASP A 8 32.77 22.14 -9.24
N ALA A 9 31.46 22.27 -9.45
CA ALA A 9 30.48 22.33 -8.36
C ALA A 9 30.26 20.98 -7.68
N THR A 10 30.42 19.85 -8.40
CA THR A 10 30.20 18.50 -7.88
C THR A 10 31.45 17.73 -7.52
N GLY A 11 32.62 18.17 -7.99
CA GLY A 11 33.89 17.45 -7.89
C GLY A 11 33.96 16.19 -8.76
N LEU A 12 32.98 16.00 -9.67
CA LEU A 12 32.89 14.84 -10.54
C LEU A 12 33.49 15.10 -11.92
N LYS A 13 33.94 14.04 -12.58
CA LYS A 13 34.35 14.13 -13.98
C LYS A 13 33.12 14.18 -14.89
N CYS A 14 32.86 15.33 -15.49
CA CYS A 14 31.77 15.50 -16.44
C CYS A 14 32.26 15.40 -17.89
N SER A 15 31.49 14.69 -18.73
CA SER A 15 31.70 14.65 -20.17
C SER A 15 31.24 15.96 -20.84
N LYS A 16 31.53 16.13 -22.13
CA LYS A 16 30.83 17.11 -22.93
C LYS A 16 29.34 16.80 -22.99
N VAL A 17 28.53 17.81 -23.26
CA VAL A 17 27.07 17.61 -23.49
C VAL A 17 26.86 16.97 -24.85
N TYR A 18 26.14 15.86 -24.85
CA TYR A 18 25.76 15.16 -26.08
C TYR A 18 24.31 15.49 -26.43
N SER A 19 24.02 15.66 -27.71
CA SER A 19 22.67 15.66 -28.25
C SER A 19 22.31 14.24 -28.67
N GLU A 20 21.10 13.80 -28.34
CA GLU A 20 20.60 12.47 -28.73
C GLU A 20 21.51 11.30 -28.28
N LEU A 21 21.98 11.37 -27.00
CA LEU A 21 22.87 10.34 -26.44
C LEU A 21 22.30 8.93 -26.60
N CYS A 22 20.98 8.77 -26.40
CA CYS A 22 20.25 7.52 -26.49
C CYS A 22 20.01 6.99 -27.93
N ILE A 23 20.42 7.74 -28.96
CA ILE A 23 20.22 7.33 -30.37
C ILE A 23 21.54 7.31 -31.13
N LYS A 24 22.31 8.40 -31.07
CA LYS A 24 23.49 8.60 -31.94
C LYS A 24 24.83 8.31 -31.28
N ASN A 25 24.85 8.16 -29.94
CA ASN A 25 26.09 8.06 -29.19
C ASN A 25 26.02 6.91 -28.15
N LEU A 26 25.42 5.78 -28.52
CA LEU A 26 25.28 4.61 -27.65
C LEU A 26 26.65 4.00 -27.30
N ASP A 27 27.61 4.07 -28.23
CA ASP A 27 29.00 3.67 -28.02
C ASP A 27 29.68 4.44 -26.89
N VAL A 28 29.35 5.72 -26.72
CA VAL A 28 29.86 6.55 -25.62
C VAL A 28 29.28 6.06 -24.30
N VAL A 29 28.00 5.72 -24.26
CA VAL A 29 27.33 5.17 -23.05
C VAL A 29 27.96 3.84 -22.66
N GLU A 30 28.08 2.93 -23.62
CA GLU A 30 28.67 1.62 -23.39
C GLU A 30 30.12 1.72 -22.87
N ASN A 31 30.94 2.58 -23.47
CA ASN A 31 32.30 2.80 -23.01
C ASN A 31 32.38 3.45 -21.61
N ALA A 32 31.45 4.35 -21.28
CA ALA A 32 31.36 4.95 -19.95
C ALA A 32 31.02 3.90 -18.90
N ILE A 33 30.00 3.06 -19.13
CA ILE A 33 29.61 1.97 -18.22
C ILE A 33 30.74 0.97 -18.05
N LYS A 34 31.44 0.60 -19.14
CA LYS A 34 32.62 -0.29 -19.07
C LYS A 34 33.75 0.29 -18.23
N SER A 35 33.90 1.60 -18.19
CA SER A 35 35.03 2.26 -17.48
C SER A 35 34.79 2.42 -15.97
N GLY A 36 33.57 2.17 -15.47
CA GLY A 36 33.23 2.23 -14.05
C GLY A 36 31.91 2.94 -13.77
N ASP A 37 31.73 3.38 -12.52
CA ASP A 37 30.50 4.02 -12.05
C ASP A 37 30.14 5.22 -12.92
N THR A 38 28.96 5.11 -13.54
CA THR A 38 28.48 6.10 -14.50
C THR A 38 27.14 6.66 -14.07
N ALA A 39 27.01 8.00 -14.20
CA ALA A 39 25.76 8.71 -13.97
C ALA A 39 25.31 9.41 -15.28
N ILE A 40 24.06 9.23 -15.66
CA ILE A 40 23.48 9.74 -16.91
C ILE A 40 22.34 10.70 -16.59
N CYS A 41 22.46 11.95 -17.05
CA CYS A 41 21.49 13.01 -16.78
C CYS A 41 20.32 13.00 -17.78
N CYS A 42 19.67 11.86 -18.00
CA CYS A 42 18.54 11.69 -18.94
C CYS A 42 17.65 10.52 -18.46
N GLU A 43 16.71 10.81 -17.58
CA GLU A 43 15.79 9.81 -17.02
C GLU A 43 14.78 9.27 -18.06
N GLN A 44 14.41 10.08 -19.03
CA GLN A 44 13.38 9.75 -20.03
C GLN A 44 13.68 8.48 -20.85
N GLN A 45 14.96 8.11 -20.98
CA GLN A 45 15.41 6.97 -21.77
C GLN A 45 16.21 5.97 -20.90
N SER A 46 15.88 5.85 -19.61
CA SER A 46 16.58 4.97 -18.66
C SER A 46 16.63 3.52 -19.15
N SER A 47 15.52 3.00 -19.70
CA SER A 47 15.43 1.62 -20.20
C SER A 47 16.51 1.26 -21.22
N ILE A 48 16.87 2.18 -22.12
CA ILE A 48 17.92 1.96 -23.11
C ILE A 48 19.28 1.81 -22.42
N PHE A 49 19.54 2.60 -21.39
CA PHE A 49 20.82 2.54 -20.68
C PHE A 49 20.93 1.30 -19.79
N ASP A 50 19.79 0.83 -19.25
CA ASP A 50 19.71 -0.43 -18.51
C ASP A 50 19.94 -1.63 -19.46
N GLU A 51 19.36 -1.62 -20.66
CA GLU A 51 19.58 -2.65 -21.69
C GLU A 51 21.07 -2.72 -22.08
N ILE A 52 21.71 -1.57 -22.34
CA ILE A 52 23.15 -1.53 -22.68
C ILE A 52 23.99 -2.10 -21.52
N ALA A 53 23.67 -1.77 -20.27
CA ALA A 53 24.41 -2.31 -19.12
C ALA A 53 24.23 -3.82 -19.01
N ALA A 54 23.02 -4.33 -19.20
CA ALA A 54 22.72 -5.76 -19.19
C ALA A 54 23.44 -6.51 -20.32
N ASP A 55 23.49 -5.97 -21.54
CA ASP A 55 24.17 -6.57 -22.69
C ASP A 55 25.68 -6.74 -22.48
N ILE A 56 26.29 -5.93 -21.62
CA ILE A 56 27.71 -5.98 -21.31
C ILE A 56 28.02 -6.56 -19.91
N ASP A 57 27.02 -7.15 -19.27
CA ASP A 57 27.12 -7.76 -17.93
C ASP A 57 27.70 -6.78 -16.88
N LYS A 58 27.07 -5.60 -16.81
CA LYS A 58 27.39 -4.53 -15.86
C LYS A 58 26.15 -4.06 -15.13
N ASP A 59 26.37 -3.44 -13.94
CA ASP A 59 25.31 -2.79 -13.19
C ASP A 59 24.75 -1.59 -13.96
N SER A 60 23.46 -1.36 -13.81
CA SER A 60 22.77 -0.21 -14.41
C SER A 60 23.39 1.11 -13.94
N PRO A 61 23.58 2.09 -14.84
CA PRO A 61 24.08 3.41 -14.45
C PRO A 61 23.05 4.14 -13.58
N VAL A 62 23.54 5.09 -12.76
CA VAL A 62 22.63 6.00 -12.07
C VAL A 62 22.02 6.97 -13.07
N VAL A 63 20.71 6.90 -13.24
CA VAL A 63 19.98 7.75 -14.19
C VAL A 63 19.11 8.77 -13.43
N PHE A 64 19.19 10.03 -13.82
CA PHE A 64 18.44 11.11 -13.19
C PHE A 64 18.24 12.28 -14.14
N ASP A 65 17.30 13.17 -13.82
CA ASP A 65 16.98 14.31 -14.68
C ASP A 65 17.43 15.65 -14.09
N ILE A 66 18.29 16.34 -14.83
CA ILE A 66 18.68 17.71 -14.51
C ILE A 66 18.11 18.73 -15.52
N ARG A 67 17.64 18.27 -16.69
CA ARG A 67 17.12 19.15 -17.71
C ARG A 67 15.72 19.66 -17.34
N ASP A 68 14.81 18.77 -17.06
CA ASP A 68 13.43 19.13 -16.76
C ASP A 68 13.28 19.66 -15.33
N ARG A 69 14.09 19.19 -14.38
CA ARG A 69 14.08 19.65 -12.99
C ARG A 69 14.84 20.98 -12.76
N ALA A 70 15.82 21.33 -13.59
CA ALA A 70 16.63 22.53 -13.42
C ALA A 70 16.87 23.35 -14.69
N GLY A 71 16.61 22.83 -15.90
CA GLY A 71 16.95 23.48 -17.16
C GLY A 71 15.98 24.57 -17.60
N TRP A 72 14.75 24.60 -17.11
CA TRP A 72 13.69 25.52 -17.47
C TRP A 72 13.76 26.82 -16.65
N THR A 73 14.83 27.59 -16.84
CA THR A 73 15.02 28.87 -16.15
C THR A 73 15.60 29.90 -17.12
N VAL A 74 15.22 31.16 -16.94
CA VAL A 74 15.79 32.29 -17.67
C VAL A 74 17.13 32.75 -17.11
N ASP A 75 17.39 32.48 -15.82
CA ASP A 75 18.63 32.82 -15.15
C ASP A 75 19.64 31.66 -15.20
N LYS A 76 20.53 31.73 -16.17
CA LYS A 76 21.58 30.72 -16.36
C LYS A 76 22.62 30.65 -15.22
N LYS A 77 22.74 31.70 -14.39
CA LYS A 77 23.73 31.70 -13.29
C LYS A 77 23.31 30.87 -12.10
N THR A 78 22.01 30.73 -11.87
CA THR A 78 21.44 29.96 -10.74
C THR A 78 21.20 28.48 -11.06
N VAL A 79 21.38 28.06 -12.30
CA VAL A 79 21.14 26.68 -12.75
C VAL A 79 22.14 25.70 -12.19
N VAL A 80 23.43 26.04 -12.19
CA VAL A 80 24.52 25.12 -11.82
C VAL A 80 24.39 24.63 -10.38
N PRO A 81 24.15 25.49 -9.38
CA PRO A 81 23.94 25.01 -8.01
C PRO A 81 22.78 24.00 -7.87
N LYS A 82 21.66 24.24 -8.57
CA LYS A 82 20.52 23.34 -8.54
C LYS A 82 20.84 22.01 -9.24
N MET A 83 21.54 22.05 -10.38
CA MET A 83 21.98 20.84 -11.08
C MET A 83 22.96 20.04 -10.22
N ALA A 84 23.89 20.70 -9.53
CA ALA A 84 24.80 20.04 -8.60
C ALA A 84 24.10 19.38 -7.42
N ALA A 85 23.08 20.04 -6.86
CA ALA A 85 22.26 19.48 -5.79
C ALA A 85 21.47 18.24 -6.25
N LEU A 86 20.88 18.29 -7.46
CA LEU A 86 20.19 17.13 -8.04
C LEU A 86 21.15 15.96 -8.34
N THR A 87 22.37 16.27 -8.77
CA THR A 87 23.42 15.25 -8.97
C THR A 87 23.81 14.61 -7.64
N ALA A 88 24.02 15.42 -6.61
CA ALA A 88 24.34 14.92 -5.27
C ALA A 88 23.20 14.05 -4.71
N GLU A 89 21.94 14.48 -4.85
CA GLU A 89 20.75 13.71 -4.47
C GLU A 89 20.71 12.34 -5.16
N ALA A 90 20.97 12.32 -6.48
CA ALA A 90 20.91 11.09 -7.27
C ALA A 90 22.01 10.08 -6.89
N LEU A 91 23.16 10.56 -6.46
CA LEU A 91 24.31 9.75 -6.05
C LEU A 91 24.33 9.39 -4.57
N MET A 92 23.37 9.89 -3.77
CA MET A 92 23.24 9.46 -2.38
C MET A 92 22.86 7.98 -2.32
N GLU A 93 23.47 7.26 -1.38
CA GLU A 93 23.02 5.90 -1.07
C GLU A 93 21.53 5.92 -0.70
N LYS A 94 20.72 5.23 -1.50
CA LYS A 94 19.32 5.06 -1.18
C LYS A 94 19.20 4.04 -0.05
N PRO A 95 18.42 4.33 1.00
CA PRO A 95 18.20 3.36 2.06
C PRO A 95 17.55 2.12 1.46
N ILE A 96 18.07 0.94 1.81
CA ILE A 96 17.48 -0.34 1.40
C ILE A 96 16.06 -0.39 1.94
N GLN A 97 15.11 -0.40 1.04
CA GLN A 97 13.71 -0.55 1.41
C GLN A 97 13.47 -1.99 1.87
N LYS A 98 13.22 -2.15 3.16
CA LYS A 98 12.82 -3.45 3.71
C LYS A 98 11.36 -3.69 3.39
N THR A 99 11.04 -4.94 3.16
CA THR A 99 9.66 -5.39 2.91
C THR A 99 9.29 -6.50 3.89
N LYS A 100 8.00 -6.75 4.00
CA LYS A 100 7.42 -7.85 4.75
C LYS A 100 6.35 -8.51 3.90
N ASP A 101 6.36 -9.83 3.84
CA ASP A 101 5.30 -10.58 3.20
C ASP A 101 4.02 -10.55 4.03
N VAL A 102 2.91 -10.28 3.35
CA VAL A 102 1.55 -10.36 3.88
C VAL A 102 0.81 -11.40 3.07
N THR A 103 0.33 -12.45 3.73
CA THR A 103 -0.40 -13.52 3.07
C THR A 103 -1.89 -13.38 3.32
N SER A 104 -2.67 -13.39 2.24
CA SER A 104 -4.12 -13.47 2.24
C SER A 104 -4.56 -14.84 1.73
N GLN A 105 -5.33 -15.56 2.51
CA GLN A 105 -5.95 -16.83 2.10
C GLN A 105 -7.23 -16.61 1.31
N GLY A 106 -7.66 -15.35 1.13
CA GLY A 106 -8.87 -14.99 0.41
C GLY A 106 -10.14 -15.05 1.25
N ARG A 107 -10.05 -15.06 2.59
CA ARG A 107 -11.23 -14.97 3.46
C ARG A 107 -11.79 -13.55 3.38
N CYS A 108 -12.94 -13.39 2.75
CA CYS A 108 -13.57 -12.10 2.47
C CYS A 108 -14.88 -11.95 3.23
N LEU A 109 -14.96 -10.90 4.06
CA LEU A 109 -16.20 -10.47 4.68
C LEU A 109 -16.83 -9.39 3.81
N ILE A 110 -18.09 -9.60 3.40
CA ILE A 110 -18.89 -8.64 2.63
C ILE A 110 -20.07 -8.21 3.49
N PHE A 111 -20.33 -6.91 3.60
CA PHE A 111 -21.48 -6.40 4.33
C PHE A 111 -22.05 -5.12 3.69
N GLY A 112 -23.32 -4.83 3.95
CA GLY A 112 -24.01 -3.65 3.46
C GLY A 112 -25.45 -3.92 3.06
N ASP A 113 -25.88 -3.37 1.92
CA ASP A 113 -27.19 -3.59 1.35
C ASP A 113 -27.39 -5.04 0.91
N CYS A 114 -28.48 -5.68 1.32
CA CYS A 114 -28.71 -7.12 1.16
C CYS A 114 -28.54 -7.60 -0.29
N GLU A 115 -29.19 -6.95 -1.26
CA GLU A 115 -29.14 -7.32 -2.67
C GLU A 115 -27.70 -7.22 -3.21
N SER A 116 -27.02 -6.12 -2.91
CA SER A 116 -25.65 -5.86 -3.36
C SER A 116 -24.63 -6.82 -2.72
N VAL A 117 -24.82 -7.18 -1.45
CA VAL A 117 -23.98 -8.14 -0.73
C VAL A 117 -24.12 -9.52 -1.36
N LEU A 118 -25.35 -9.98 -1.64
CA LEU A 118 -25.59 -11.28 -2.25
C LEU A 118 -25.07 -11.34 -3.69
N GLU A 119 -25.25 -10.27 -4.49
CA GLU A 119 -24.67 -10.16 -5.84
C GLU A 119 -23.14 -10.25 -5.79
N ALA A 120 -22.49 -9.48 -4.93
CA ALA A 120 -21.03 -9.51 -4.78
C ALA A 120 -20.54 -10.88 -4.30
N ALA A 121 -21.20 -11.49 -3.33
CA ALA A 121 -20.87 -12.81 -2.81
C ALA A 121 -20.96 -13.89 -3.89
N GLN A 122 -22.03 -13.85 -4.71
CA GLN A 122 -22.23 -14.79 -5.83
C GLN A 122 -21.09 -14.70 -6.87
N ILE A 123 -20.53 -13.51 -7.09
CA ILE A 123 -19.41 -13.34 -8.04
C ILE A 123 -18.08 -13.77 -7.39
N LEU A 124 -17.83 -13.34 -6.15
CA LEU A 124 -16.55 -13.53 -5.50
C LEU A 124 -16.30 -14.95 -4.98
N GLN A 125 -17.34 -15.75 -4.75
CA GLN A 125 -17.20 -17.14 -4.30
C GLN A 125 -16.35 -18.02 -5.23
N GLU A 126 -16.23 -17.64 -6.50
CA GLU A 126 -15.41 -18.39 -7.47
C GLU A 126 -13.91 -18.27 -7.19
N THR A 127 -13.50 -17.22 -6.46
CA THR A 127 -12.08 -16.91 -6.20
C THR A 127 -11.76 -16.76 -4.73
N LEU A 128 -12.72 -16.45 -3.89
CA LEU A 128 -12.52 -16.14 -2.47
C LEU A 128 -13.43 -17.01 -1.57
N SER A 129 -13.00 -17.19 -0.33
CA SER A 129 -13.85 -17.76 0.73
C SER A 129 -14.71 -16.65 1.32
N VAL A 130 -15.95 -16.55 0.88
CA VAL A 130 -16.84 -15.42 1.17
C VAL A 130 -17.73 -15.71 2.37
N THR A 131 -17.82 -14.73 3.27
CA THR A 131 -18.86 -14.64 4.31
C THR A 131 -19.66 -13.36 4.06
N ALA A 132 -20.95 -13.52 3.76
CA ALA A 132 -21.91 -12.43 3.58
C ALA A 132 -22.58 -12.11 4.93
N LEU A 133 -22.35 -10.90 5.44
CA LEU A 133 -23.01 -10.40 6.66
C LEU A 133 -24.19 -9.51 6.28
N LEU A 134 -25.40 -9.93 6.70
CA LEU A 134 -26.65 -9.23 6.45
C LEU A 134 -27.27 -8.69 7.74
N ASP A 135 -28.11 -7.66 7.62
CA ASP A 135 -28.87 -7.18 8.77
C ASP A 135 -29.89 -8.27 9.20
N PRO A 136 -30.10 -8.54 10.50
CA PRO A 136 -31.06 -9.53 10.97
C PRO A 136 -32.48 -9.40 10.41
N LYS A 137 -32.91 -8.19 10.03
CA LYS A 137 -34.21 -7.95 9.39
C LYS A 137 -34.33 -8.56 8.00
N ASP A 138 -33.22 -8.81 7.32
CA ASP A 138 -33.19 -9.31 5.94
C ASP A 138 -33.13 -10.85 5.88
N GLY A 139 -33.09 -11.53 7.04
CA GLY A 139 -32.94 -12.98 7.13
C GLY A 139 -34.04 -13.80 6.48
N ASP A 140 -35.25 -13.25 6.39
CA ASP A 140 -36.39 -13.90 5.76
C ASP A 140 -36.45 -13.72 4.23
N GLU A 141 -35.67 -12.78 3.68
CA GLU A 141 -35.60 -12.47 2.25
C GLU A 141 -34.65 -13.39 1.48
N ILE A 142 -33.85 -14.19 2.19
CA ILE A 142 -32.82 -15.05 1.60
C ILE A 142 -33.50 -16.29 1.03
N LEU A 143 -33.56 -16.38 -0.28
CA LEU A 143 -34.22 -17.50 -0.97
C LEU A 143 -33.27 -18.64 -1.37
N ASN A 144 -31.99 -18.33 -1.61
CA ASN A 144 -31.02 -19.32 -2.07
C ASN A 144 -29.59 -18.88 -1.70
N VAL A 145 -28.83 -19.74 -1.05
CA VAL A 145 -27.42 -19.55 -0.71
C VAL A 145 -26.66 -20.78 -1.14
N ASN A 146 -25.78 -20.62 -2.13
CA ASN A 146 -24.93 -21.70 -2.61
C ASN A 146 -23.50 -21.17 -2.77
N GLY A 147 -22.52 -21.85 -2.18
CA GLY A 147 -21.10 -21.63 -2.41
C GLY A 147 -20.43 -20.58 -1.50
N PHE A 148 -21.18 -19.90 -0.63
CA PHE A 148 -20.62 -18.96 0.35
C PHE A 148 -21.42 -19.01 1.67
N ASP A 149 -20.81 -18.54 2.75
CA ASP A 149 -21.46 -18.49 4.06
C ASP A 149 -22.29 -17.21 4.20
N VAL A 150 -23.46 -17.34 4.85
CA VAL A 150 -24.29 -16.18 5.22
C VAL A 150 -24.46 -16.16 6.72
N VAL A 151 -24.27 -15.00 7.30
CA VAL A 151 -24.50 -14.71 8.72
C VAL A 151 -25.35 -13.45 8.86
N LEU A 152 -26.16 -13.39 9.91
CA LEU A 152 -26.90 -12.19 10.28
C LEU A 152 -26.21 -11.51 11.45
N GLY A 153 -26.19 -10.18 11.48
CA GLY A 153 -25.59 -9.44 12.59
C GLY A 153 -25.20 -8.02 12.21
N LYS A 154 -24.47 -7.39 13.12
CA LYS A 154 -23.89 -6.07 12.91
C LYS A 154 -22.43 -6.04 13.32
N ILE A 155 -21.62 -5.29 12.60
CA ILE A 155 -20.25 -5.05 13.00
C ILE A 155 -20.23 -4.04 14.13
N LYS A 156 -19.70 -4.43 15.29
CA LYS A 156 -19.46 -3.55 16.43
C LYS A 156 -18.13 -2.83 16.30
N ASN A 157 -17.08 -3.56 15.90
CA ASN A 157 -15.72 -3.04 15.76
C ASN A 157 -14.91 -3.89 14.79
N ALA A 158 -13.98 -3.25 14.11
CA ALA A 158 -13.01 -3.91 13.25
C ALA A 158 -11.60 -3.39 13.56
N LYS A 159 -10.61 -4.27 13.57
CA LYS A 159 -9.19 -3.95 13.82
C LYS A 159 -8.31 -4.74 12.88
N GLY A 160 -7.04 -4.32 12.77
CA GLY A 160 -6.04 -5.02 11.97
C GLY A 160 -5.82 -4.39 10.60
N SER A 161 -5.27 -5.18 9.72
CA SER A 161 -4.88 -4.80 8.36
C SER A 161 -5.05 -5.97 7.40
N PHE A 162 -4.76 -5.76 6.14
CA PHE A 162 -4.83 -6.77 5.09
C PHE A 162 -4.19 -8.10 5.51
N GLY A 163 -4.89 -9.20 5.28
CA GLY A 163 -4.50 -10.56 5.68
C GLY A 163 -4.74 -10.89 7.16
N ASN A 164 -5.13 -9.91 7.99
CA ASN A 164 -5.32 -10.13 9.43
C ASN A 164 -6.28 -9.11 10.06
N PHE A 165 -7.48 -9.00 9.52
CA PHE A 165 -8.56 -8.26 10.18
C PHE A 165 -9.22 -9.12 11.24
N THR A 166 -9.56 -8.49 12.36
CA THR A 166 -10.40 -9.07 13.42
C THR A 166 -11.67 -8.25 13.53
N ILE A 167 -12.80 -8.90 13.41
CA ILE A 167 -14.12 -8.29 13.46
C ILE A 167 -14.84 -8.74 14.73
N VAL A 168 -15.45 -7.81 15.42
CA VAL A 168 -16.33 -8.07 16.56
C VAL A 168 -17.76 -7.79 16.13
N PHE A 169 -18.67 -8.73 16.37
CA PHE A 169 -20.05 -8.65 15.99
C PHE A 169 -20.96 -8.45 17.21
N ASP A 170 -22.06 -7.76 17.00
CA ASP A 170 -23.23 -7.79 17.87
C ASP A 170 -24.40 -8.46 17.15
N ASN A 171 -25.22 -9.18 17.89
CA ASN A 171 -26.38 -9.91 17.38
C ASN A 171 -26.04 -10.90 16.26
N LEU A 172 -24.87 -11.57 16.35
CA LEU A 172 -24.45 -12.55 15.34
C LEU A 172 -25.32 -13.79 15.40
N GLN A 173 -25.84 -14.21 14.25
CA GLN A 173 -26.61 -15.44 14.06
C GLN A 173 -26.06 -16.19 12.85
N GLU A 174 -25.83 -17.46 13.00
CA GLU A 174 -25.35 -18.34 11.94
C GLU A 174 -26.50 -19.17 11.36
N LEU A 175 -26.39 -19.52 10.09
CA LEU A 175 -27.35 -20.37 9.44
C LEU A 175 -27.26 -21.79 10.04
N VAL A 176 -28.37 -22.30 10.53
CA VAL A 176 -28.44 -23.70 11.00
C VAL A 176 -28.54 -24.60 9.78
N PRO A 177 -27.61 -25.53 9.54
CA PRO A 177 -27.67 -26.49 8.48
C PRO A 177 -28.91 -27.40 8.67
N SER A 178 -30.02 -27.06 8.07
CA SER A 178 -31.24 -27.84 8.18
C SER A 178 -31.62 -28.41 6.81
N GLY A 179 -32.14 -29.65 6.77
CA GLY A 179 -32.35 -30.34 5.52
C GLY A 179 -33.47 -29.74 4.67
N ARG A 180 -34.69 -29.69 5.12
CA ARG A 180 -35.87 -29.28 4.31
C ARG A 180 -36.66 -28.20 5.04
N GLY A 181 -37.02 -27.13 4.36
CA GLY A 181 -37.82 -26.04 4.90
C GLY A 181 -37.13 -24.69 4.86
N PRO A 182 -37.75 -23.64 5.45
CA PRO A 182 -37.15 -22.30 5.52
C PRO A 182 -35.86 -22.29 6.34
N PHE A 183 -34.96 -21.37 6.04
CA PHE A 183 -33.72 -21.17 6.78
C PHE A 183 -34.03 -20.93 8.26
N LYS A 184 -33.17 -21.49 9.12
CA LYS A 184 -33.24 -21.30 10.55
C LYS A 184 -31.89 -20.71 11.00
N TRP A 185 -31.97 -19.80 11.95
CA TRP A 185 -30.83 -19.10 12.49
C TRP A 185 -30.54 -19.53 13.92
N THR A 186 -29.29 -19.49 14.34
CA THR A 186 -28.89 -19.71 15.73
C THR A 186 -29.40 -18.58 16.61
N HIS A 187 -29.31 -18.76 17.93
CA HIS A 187 -29.54 -17.65 18.86
C HIS A 187 -28.51 -16.55 18.65
N ALA A 188 -28.98 -15.30 18.72
CA ALA A 188 -28.13 -14.12 18.61
C ALA A 188 -27.04 -14.08 19.68
N GLN A 189 -25.82 -13.78 19.29
CA GLN A 189 -24.65 -13.65 20.17
C GLN A 189 -24.00 -12.28 20.01
N ASP A 190 -23.75 -11.62 21.14
CA ASP A 190 -22.99 -10.37 21.19
C ASP A 190 -21.52 -10.63 21.51
N GLY A 191 -20.63 -9.81 20.93
CA GLY A 191 -19.20 -9.91 21.17
C GLY A 191 -18.51 -11.09 20.47
N ALA A 192 -19.21 -11.82 19.60
CA ALA A 192 -18.58 -12.84 18.77
C ALA A 192 -17.48 -12.24 17.89
N THR A 193 -16.38 -12.98 17.68
CA THR A 193 -15.24 -12.53 16.90
C THR A 193 -14.93 -13.45 15.74
N SER A 194 -14.59 -12.88 14.60
CA SER A 194 -14.08 -13.62 13.45
C SER A 194 -12.88 -12.91 12.84
N ALA A 195 -12.07 -13.68 12.10
CA ALA A 195 -10.91 -13.16 11.38
C ALA A 195 -11.15 -13.29 9.87
N CYS A 196 -10.79 -12.24 9.12
CA CYS A 196 -10.79 -12.24 7.66
C CYS A 196 -9.56 -11.54 7.10
N ASP A 197 -9.31 -11.78 5.83
CA ASP A 197 -8.15 -11.19 5.13
C ASP A 197 -8.54 -9.93 4.38
N ILE A 198 -9.80 -9.87 3.92
CA ILE A 198 -10.38 -8.84 3.06
C ILE A 198 -11.73 -8.41 3.63
N ILE A 199 -12.02 -7.13 3.56
CA ILE A 199 -13.32 -6.57 3.91
C ILE A 199 -13.86 -5.80 2.71
N LEU A 200 -15.05 -6.15 2.24
CA LEU A 200 -15.79 -5.42 1.21
C LEU A 200 -17.01 -4.73 1.86
N ASP A 201 -16.93 -3.41 1.98
CA ASP A 201 -17.95 -2.56 2.57
C ASP A 201 -18.85 -1.96 1.47
N LEU A 202 -20.07 -2.46 1.40
CA LEU A 202 -21.14 -2.01 0.51
C LEU A 202 -22.24 -1.25 1.24
N SER A 203 -21.95 -0.83 2.48
CA SER A 203 -22.90 -0.10 3.32
C SER A 203 -23.00 1.37 2.92
N LYS A 204 -24.09 2.00 3.36
CA LYS A 204 -24.29 3.45 3.30
C LYS A 204 -23.92 4.16 4.61
N ASP A 205 -23.59 3.37 5.63
CA ASP A 205 -23.21 3.86 6.95
C ASP A 205 -21.80 4.49 6.94
N ASP A 206 -21.33 4.98 8.07
CA ASP A 206 -19.96 5.47 8.20
C ASP A 206 -18.94 4.34 7.95
N ALA A 207 -17.80 4.71 7.36
CA ALA A 207 -16.76 3.75 7.06
C ALA A 207 -16.19 3.11 8.34
N LEU A 208 -15.95 1.80 8.34
CA LEU A 208 -15.26 1.13 9.46
C LEU A 208 -13.87 1.70 9.71
N PHE A 209 -13.19 2.06 8.63
CA PHE A 209 -11.91 2.75 8.66
C PHE A 209 -12.05 4.04 7.86
N PRO A 210 -12.05 5.22 8.50
CA PRO A 210 -12.15 6.50 7.81
C PRO A 210 -10.95 6.72 6.87
N ALA A 211 -11.07 7.67 5.95
CA ALA A 211 -10.07 7.92 4.92
C ALA A 211 -8.67 8.23 5.48
N SER A 212 -8.59 8.86 6.66
CA SER A 212 -7.34 9.10 7.39
C SER A 212 -6.68 7.82 7.90
N GLU A 213 -7.48 6.77 8.15
CA GLU A 213 -7.05 5.47 8.65
C GLU A 213 -7.09 4.39 7.58
N LYS A 214 -6.79 4.75 6.35
CA LYS A 214 -6.82 3.81 5.22
C LYS A 214 -6.13 2.48 5.56
N ARG A 215 -6.80 1.38 5.23
CA ARG A 215 -6.29 0.00 5.39
C ARG A 215 -6.23 -0.68 4.03
N ASP A 216 -5.09 -1.29 3.73
CA ASP A 216 -5.03 -2.23 2.62
C ASP A 216 -5.97 -3.40 2.91
N GLY A 217 -6.63 -3.94 1.90
CA GLY A 217 -7.62 -5.02 2.05
C GLY A 217 -9.01 -4.59 2.54
N TYR A 218 -9.21 -3.32 2.94
CA TYR A 218 -10.53 -2.73 3.16
C TYR A 218 -10.96 -1.95 1.93
N ILE A 219 -11.97 -2.45 1.25
CA ILE A 219 -12.51 -1.90 0.01
C ILE A 219 -13.91 -1.41 0.30
N ARG A 220 -14.18 -0.14 0.02
CA ARG A 220 -15.52 0.45 0.14
C ARG A 220 -16.02 0.94 -1.21
N ALA A 221 -17.26 0.62 -1.54
CA ALA A 221 -17.90 1.05 -2.76
C ALA A 221 -19.32 1.57 -2.54
N ASP A 222 -19.66 2.63 -3.24
CA ASP A 222 -21.03 3.11 -3.36
C ASP A 222 -21.78 2.22 -4.38
N VAL A 223 -22.71 1.43 -3.91
CA VAL A 223 -23.53 0.52 -4.71
C VAL A 223 -24.41 1.24 -5.73
N GLY A 224 -24.76 2.53 -5.51
CA GLY A 224 -25.46 3.36 -6.47
C GLY A 224 -24.65 3.67 -7.74
N GLN A 225 -23.35 3.44 -7.73
CA GLN A 225 -22.43 3.65 -8.85
C GLN A 225 -21.92 2.30 -9.38
N LYS A 226 -22.59 1.74 -10.38
CA LYS A 226 -22.29 0.41 -10.93
C LYS A 226 -20.81 0.21 -11.28
N THR A 227 -20.14 1.22 -11.82
CA THR A 227 -18.69 1.16 -12.14
C THR A 227 -17.83 0.97 -10.89
N LYS A 228 -18.15 1.69 -9.80
CA LYS A 228 -17.41 1.56 -8.53
C LYS A 228 -17.68 0.22 -7.88
N PHE A 229 -18.91 -0.25 -7.90
CA PHE A 229 -19.29 -1.57 -7.40
C PHE A 229 -18.54 -2.69 -8.13
N THR A 230 -18.57 -2.70 -9.47
CA THR A 230 -17.83 -3.68 -10.27
C THR A 230 -16.31 -3.60 -10.05
N SER A 231 -15.76 -2.39 -9.97
CA SER A 231 -14.33 -2.20 -9.70
C SER A 231 -13.94 -2.72 -8.31
N ALA A 232 -14.79 -2.55 -7.30
CA ALA A 232 -14.53 -3.05 -5.95
C ALA A 232 -14.52 -4.59 -5.90
N ILE A 233 -15.44 -5.25 -6.60
CA ILE A 233 -15.46 -6.71 -6.73
C ILE A 233 -14.20 -7.20 -7.43
N LEU A 234 -13.81 -6.57 -8.56
CA LEU A 234 -12.60 -6.94 -9.29
C LEU A 234 -11.35 -6.75 -8.45
N ASN A 235 -11.26 -5.65 -7.70
CA ASN A 235 -10.14 -5.41 -6.81
C ASN A 235 -10.08 -6.45 -5.67
N ALA A 236 -11.22 -6.79 -5.07
CA ALA A 236 -11.28 -7.81 -4.02
C ALA A 236 -10.84 -9.19 -4.53
N SER A 237 -11.29 -9.59 -5.73
CA SER A 237 -10.96 -10.90 -6.32
C SER A 237 -9.46 -11.14 -6.54
N GLN A 238 -8.66 -10.07 -6.63
CA GLN A 238 -7.21 -10.14 -6.84
C GLN A 238 -6.41 -10.19 -5.54
N LEU A 239 -7.05 -10.10 -4.38
CA LEU A 239 -6.37 -10.02 -3.08
C LEU A 239 -6.12 -11.38 -2.41
N GLN A 240 -6.01 -12.46 -3.17
CA GLN A 240 -5.59 -13.77 -2.67
C GLN A 240 -4.13 -14.05 -3.06
N GLY A 241 -3.29 -14.46 -2.11
CA GLY A 241 -1.89 -14.77 -2.34
C GLY A 241 -0.95 -14.11 -1.33
N THR A 242 0.32 -14.04 -1.68
CA THR A 242 1.35 -13.36 -0.88
C THR A 242 1.72 -12.05 -1.54
N PHE A 243 1.70 -10.98 -0.76
CA PHE A 243 1.93 -9.61 -1.20
C PHE A 243 3.08 -9.01 -0.41
N GLU A 244 3.95 -8.33 -1.09
CA GLU A 244 5.07 -7.64 -0.49
C GLU A 244 4.64 -6.24 -0.02
N LYS A 245 4.76 -5.98 1.29
CA LYS A 245 4.47 -4.68 1.87
C LYS A 245 5.73 -3.99 2.32
N SER A 246 5.94 -2.76 1.85
CA SER A 246 7.07 -1.93 2.23
C SER A 246 7.04 -1.54 3.70
N LEU A 247 8.19 -1.66 4.38
CA LEU A 247 8.40 -1.16 5.72
C LEU A 247 8.97 0.26 5.63
N TYR A 248 8.11 1.25 5.88
CA TYR A 248 8.47 2.66 5.70
C TYR A 248 9.27 3.27 6.86
N ILE A 249 9.24 2.62 8.03
CA ILE A 249 9.84 3.17 9.26
C ILE A 249 10.84 2.18 9.83
N LYS A 250 12.04 2.67 10.12
CA LYS A 250 13.00 2.01 11.00
C LYS A 250 12.88 2.64 12.38
N TYR A 251 12.37 1.88 13.34
CA TYR A 251 12.26 2.32 14.72
C TYR A 251 13.51 1.92 15.52
N GLU A 252 14.07 2.89 16.26
CA GLU A 252 15.24 2.68 17.10
C GLU A 252 14.86 2.97 18.58
N ALA A 253 14.65 1.92 19.33
CA ALA A 253 14.17 2.00 20.72
C ALA A 253 15.16 2.72 21.65
N SER A 254 16.45 2.63 21.39
CA SER A 254 17.53 3.22 22.22
C SER A 254 17.50 4.75 22.24
N ILE A 255 16.99 5.39 21.19
CA ILE A 255 16.86 6.86 21.12
C ILE A 255 15.46 7.35 21.49
N CYS A 256 14.48 6.46 21.59
CA CYS A 256 13.12 6.81 21.95
C CYS A 256 12.99 7.09 23.46
N ALA A 257 12.54 8.29 23.81
CA ALA A 257 12.39 8.68 25.22
C ALA A 257 11.40 7.79 26.00
N HIS A 258 10.31 7.30 25.32
CA HIS A 258 9.36 6.38 25.90
C HIS A 258 10.01 5.02 26.17
N SER A 259 10.56 4.36 25.14
CA SER A 259 11.13 3.00 25.27
C SER A 259 12.39 2.94 26.12
N ARG A 260 13.24 3.98 26.05
CA ARG A 260 14.44 4.09 26.87
C ARG A 260 14.13 4.25 28.36
N ALA A 261 13.02 4.94 28.67
CA ALA A 261 12.59 5.15 30.06
C ALA A 261 11.74 3.97 30.60
N GLU A 262 11.40 2.99 29.78
CA GLU A 262 10.54 1.85 30.11
C GLU A 262 9.19 2.28 30.72
N LYS A 263 8.68 3.42 30.30
CA LYS A 263 7.41 3.98 30.77
C LYS A 263 6.85 4.99 29.79
N PRO A 264 5.52 5.23 29.79
CA PRO A 264 4.89 6.27 28.98
C PRO A 264 5.47 7.66 29.32
N ALA A 265 6.32 8.19 28.45
CA ALA A 265 6.97 9.48 28.63
C ALA A 265 6.69 10.45 27.47
N CYS A 266 6.93 10.01 26.23
CA CYS A 266 6.71 10.80 25.02
C CYS A 266 5.64 10.12 24.16
N SER A 267 4.69 10.87 23.63
CA SER A 267 3.61 10.38 22.78
C SER A 267 3.51 11.11 21.43
N ASN A 268 4.50 11.91 21.06
CA ASN A 268 4.44 12.74 19.86
C ASN A 268 4.14 11.94 18.59
N CYS A 269 4.91 10.89 18.32
CA CYS A 269 4.70 10.03 17.14
C CYS A 269 3.36 9.28 17.19
N ILE A 270 2.89 8.91 18.39
CA ILE A 270 1.58 8.26 18.57
C ILE A 270 0.45 9.22 18.22
N ASN A 271 0.51 10.44 18.76
CA ASN A 271 -0.54 11.44 18.59
C ASN A 271 -0.64 11.99 17.17
N VAL A 272 0.47 12.02 16.43
CA VAL A 272 0.53 12.55 15.06
C VAL A 272 0.23 11.49 14.00
N CYS A 273 0.22 10.20 14.35
CA CYS A 273 0.01 9.12 13.39
C CYS A 273 -1.45 9.10 12.89
N PRO A 274 -1.72 9.46 11.61
CA PRO A 274 -3.08 9.56 11.11
C PRO A 274 -3.75 8.19 10.94
N THR A 275 -2.95 7.13 10.80
CA THR A 275 -3.47 5.77 10.59
C THR A 275 -3.58 4.95 11.87
N GLY A 276 -3.12 5.48 13.01
CA GLY A 276 -3.08 4.73 14.25
C GLY A 276 -2.11 3.54 14.24
N ALA A 277 -1.11 3.56 13.35
CA ALA A 277 -0.13 2.48 13.24
C ALA A 277 0.86 2.42 14.41
N ILE A 278 0.97 3.51 15.19
CA ILE A 278 1.92 3.64 16.29
C ILE A 278 1.17 3.58 17.61
N LEU A 279 1.51 2.62 18.45
CA LEU A 279 0.84 2.37 19.71
C LEU A 279 1.84 2.31 20.86
N SER A 280 1.40 2.72 22.04
CA SER A 280 2.11 2.42 23.31
C SER A 280 1.73 1.03 23.78
N SER A 281 2.72 0.19 24.01
CA SER A 281 2.56 -1.13 24.66
C SER A 281 3.03 -1.09 26.11
N GLY A 282 2.84 0.04 26.79
CA GLY A 282 3.29 0.26 28.15
C GLY A 282 4.75 0.75 28.20
N GLU A 283 5.69 -0.13 28.28
CA GLU A 283 7.13 0.19 28.39
C GLU A 283 7.77 0.59 27.05
N THR A 284 7.16 0.20 25.93
CA THR A 284 7.71 0.44 24.59
C THR A 284 6.69 1.04 23.64
N VAL A 285 7.20 1.59 22.53
CA VAL A 285 6.38 1.97 21.39
C VAL A 285 6.47 0.87 20.34
N THR A 286 5.32 0.48 19.81
CA THR A 286 5.23 -0.50 18.73
C THR A 286 4.66 0.16 17.47
N ILE A 287 5.12 -0.29 16.32
CA ILE A 287 4.64 0.17 15.01
C ILE A 287 4.10 -1.02 14.26
N ASP A 288 2.83 -0.96 13.90
CA ASP A 288 2.23 -1.98 13.03
C ASP A 288 2.55 -1.65 11.57
N PRO A 289 3.42 -2.44 10.91
CA PRO A 289 3.77 -2.21 9.51
C PRO A 289 2.60 -2.47 8.55
N GLY A 290 1.62 -3.29 8.94
CA GLY A 290 0.42 -3.56 8.18
C GLY A 290 -0.49 -2.35 8.06
N ILE A 291 -0.47 -1.47 9.06
CA ILE A 291 -1.28 -0.24 9.15
C ILE A 291 -0.52 0.98 8.65
N CYS A 292 0.81 0.99 8.78
CA CYS A 292 1.64 2.13 8.40
C CYS A 292 1.50 2.46 6.89
N ALA A 293 1.13 3.70 6.59
CA ALA A 293 0.95 4.19 5.22
C ALA A 293 2.17 4.95 4.65
N GLY A 294 3.27 5.04 5.41
CA GLY A 294 4.49 5.71 4.94
C GLY A 294 4.37 7.23 4.79
N CYS A 295 3.45 7.88 5.50
CA CYS A 295 3.19 9.32 5.35
C CYS A 295 4.30 10.24 5.92
N GLY A 296 5.23 9.72 6.72
CA GLY A 296 6.36 10.48 7.30
C GLY A 296 5.99 11.41 8.46
N ALA A 297 4.73 11.50 8.88
CA ALA A 297 4.30 12.46 9.92
C ALA A 297 4.97 12.24 11.29
N CYS A 298 5.48 11.05 11.56
CA CYS A 298 6.13 10.69 12.83
C CYS A 298 7.65 10.90 12.84
N ALA A 299 8.26 11.28 11.71
CA ALA A 299 9.72 11.45 11.55
C ALA A 299 10.21 12.83 12.01
#